data_fa1cf92d02f84b7480d296b93b453a0a
#
_entry.id   fa1cf92d02f84b7480d296b93b453a0a
#
_cell.length_a   1.000
_cell.length_b   1.000
_cell.length_c   1.000
_cell.angle_alpha   90.00
_cell.angle_beta   90.00
_cell.angle_gamma   90.00
#
_symmetry.space_group_name_H-M   'P 1'
#
loop_
_entity.id
_entity.type
_entity.pdbx_description
1 polymer ?
#
loop_
_entity_poly.entity_id
_entity_poly.type
_entity_poly.pdbx_seq_one_letter_code
_entity_poly.pdbx_strand_id
1 'polypeptide(L)'
;ARDFGRAVHTAHDAGFDSVEVHAGHGYLISQFLSPYTNRRRDEYGGSLENRMRFMRMCLEEVMEAAAQTGTAVLVKHNMYDGFKGGIEIPESLEIAREIERFGVDGIVLSGGFVSKAPMAVMRGLIPIYTMSYYSPLWLRYFIRWCGPWMIRQFPFEECYFLEDAKKFRGELKCPLVYVGGLVSREGIDRA
;
A
#
# COMPACT_ATOMS: atom_id res chain seq x y z
N ALA A 1 -11.59 -8.60 10.92
CA ALA A 1 -12.14 -7.26 10.69
C ALA A 1 -12.33 -6.49 12.01
N ARG A 2 -13.08 -7.00 12.99
CA ARG A 2 -13.42 -6.30 14.27
C ARG A 2 -12.23 -5.63 14.97
N ASP A 3 -11.04 -6.20 14.92
CA ASP A 3 -9.86 -5.61 15.55
C ASP A 3 -9.38 -4.32 14.88
N PHE A 4 -9.74 -4.10 13.61
CA PHE A 4 -9.50 -2.82 12.93
C PHE A 4 -10.38 -1.70 13.54
N GLY A 5 -11.66 -1.96 13.81
CA GLY A 5 -12.52 -1.00 14.51
C GLY A 5 -12.04 -0.72 15.94
N ARG A 6 -11.63 -1.76 16.69
CA ARG A 6 -11.04 -1.57 18.02
C ARG A 6 -9.78 -0.72 18.01
N ALA A 7 -8.96 -0.82 16.95
CA ALA A 7 -7.76 -0.01 16.81
C ALA A 7 -8.08 1.48 16.65
N VAL A 8 -9.21 1.83 16.00
CA VAL A 8 -9.68 3.22 15.91
C VAL A 8 -9.99 3.79 17.29
N HIS A 9 -10.76 3.06 18.12
CA HIS A 9 -11.03 3.49 19.49
C HIS A 9 -9.76 3.64 20.30
N THR A 10 -8.83 2.68 20.20
CA THR A 10 -7.55 2.76 20.92
C THR A 10 -6.73 3.98 20.48
N ALA A 11 -6.71 4.31 19.19
CA ALA A 11 -6.02 5.49 18.67
C ALA A 11 -6.68 6.78 19.18
N HIS A 12 -8.02 6.84 19.13
CA HIS A 12 -8.78 7.97 19.67
C HIS A 12 -8.49 8.21 21.15
N ASP A 13 -8.56 7.15 21.97
CA ASP A 13 -8.29 7.22 23.41
C ASP A 13 -6.86 7.65 23.72
N ALA A 14 -5.92 7.37 22.82
CA ALA A 14 -4.54 7.83 22.88
C ALA A 14 -4.34 9.27 22.38
N GLY A 15 -5.39 9.95 21.89
CA GLY A 15 -5.38 11.33 21.44
C GLY A 15 -4.97 11.54 19.98
N PHE A 16 -5.09 10.52 19.13
CA PHE A 16 -4.87 10.68 17.67
C PHE A 16 -6.15 11.20 17.00
N ASP A 17 -5.99 12.16 16.08
CA ASP A 17 -7.06 12.76 15.30
C ASP A 17 -7.42 11.91 14.06
N SER A 18 -6.51 11.03 13.63
CA SER A 18 -6.69 10.22 12.43
C SER A 18 -6.03 8.85 12.54
N VAL A 19 -6.53 7.90 11.73
CA VAL A 19 -5.94 6.58 11.54
C VAL A 19 -5.67 6.34 10.05
N GLU A 20 -4.63 5.58 9.72
CA GLU A 20 -4.37 5.12 8.36
C GLU A 20 -4.52 3.60 8.29
N VAL A 21 -5.54 3.12 7.56
CA VAL A 21 -5.73 1.71 7.27
C VAL A 21 -4.74 1.28 6.19
N HIS A 22 -3.88 0.33 6.52
CA HIS A 22 -2.85 -0.12 5.58
C HIS A 22 -3.36 -1.24 4.67
N ALA A 23 -3.79 -0.90 3.45
CA ALA A 23 -4.29 -1.82 2.43
C ALA A 23 -3.27 -2.07 1.29
N GLY A 24 -1.98 -1.79 1.52
CA GLY A 24 -0.92 -1.90 0.53
C GLY A 24 0.25 -2.81 0.94
N HIS A 25 1.30 -2.82 0.13
CA HIS A 25 2.65 -3.34 0.35
C HIS A 25 2.75 -4.84 0.70
N GLY A 26 1.70 -5.64 0.48
CA GLY A 26 1.70 -7.07 0.81
C GLY A 26 1.38 -7.38 2.27
N TYR A 27 0.84 -6.42 3.03
CA TYR A 27 0.29 -6.67 4.35
C TYR A 27 -1.11 -7.27 4.27
N LEU A 28 -1.75 -7.55 5.40
CA LEU A 28 -2.92 -8.41 5.50
C LEU A 28 -4.02 -8.10 4.47
N ILE A 29 -4.51 -6.86 4.40
CA ILE A 29 -5.56 -6.48 3.44
C ILE A 29 -5.04 -6.64 2.00
N SER A 30 -3.82 -6.15 1.72
CA SER A 30 -3.19 -6.27 0.41
C SER A 30 -3.01 -7.74 -0.03
N GLN A 31 -2.76 -8.66 0.90
CA GLN A 31 -2.66 -10.09 0.61
C GLN A 31 -3.98 -10.70 0.16
N PHE A 32 -5.12 -10.20 0.66
CA PHE A 32 -6.45 -10.59 0.16
C PHE A 32 -6.73 -9.99 -1.22
N LEU A 33 -6.33 -8.73 -1.45
CA LEU A 33 -6.55 -8.02 -2.70
C LEU A 33 -5.73 -8.59 -3.86
N SER A 34 -4.45 -8.88 -3.64
CA SER A 34 -3.52 -9.31 -4.69
C SER A 34 -3.83 -10.73 -5.19
N PRO A 35 -4.03 -10.93 -6.50
CA PRO A 35 -4.28 -12.26 -7.07
C PRO A 35 -3.05 -13.18 -6.95
N TYR A 36 -1.87 -12.60 -6.73
CA TYR A 36 -0.64 -13.36 -6.50
C TYR A 36 -0.64 -14.10 -5.17
N THR A 37 -1.05 -13.45 -4.09
CA THR A 37 -1.08 -14.02 -2.73
C THR A 37 -2.41 -14.71 -2.43
N ASN A 38 -3.52 -14.14 -2.88
CA ASN A 38 -4.84 -14.68 -2.66
C ASN A 38 -5.16 -15.77 -3.69
N ARG A 39 -4.86 -17.01 -3.32
CA ARG A 39 -5.14 -18.21 -4.14
C ARG A 39 -6.33 -19.01 -3.61
N ARG A 40 -7.18 -18.36 -2.79
CA ARG A 40 -8.40 -18.98 -2.23
C ARG A 40 -9.41 -19.26 -3.35
N ARG A 41 -10.27 -20.26 -3.09
CA ARG A 41 -11.35 -20.68 -4.00
C ARG A 41 -12.74 -20.55 -3.37
N ASP A 42 -12.80 -19.87 -2.24
CA ASP A 42 -14.03 -19.54 -1.52
C ASP A 42 -14.48 -18.09 -1.83
N GLU A 43 -15.45 -17.61 -1.08
CA GLU A 43 -16.02 -16.25 -1.23
C GLU A 43 -15.04 -15.11 -0.96
N TYR A 44 -13.81 -15.39 -0.53
CA TYR A 44 -12.74 -14.41 -0.32
C TYR A 44 -11.66 -14.43 -1.42
N GLY A 45 -11.81 -15.25 -2.46
CA GLY A 45 -10.79 -15.41 -3.50
C GLY A 45 -11.34 -15.55 -4.90
N GLY A 46 -10.44 -15.61 -5.89
CA GLY A 46 -10.79 -15.69 -7.31
C GLY A 46 -11.08 -14.31 -7.92
N SER A 47 -12.34 -13.94 -8.10
CA SER A 47 -12.73 -12.65 -8.69
C SER A 47 -12.28 -11.46 -7.84
N LEU A 48 -12.11 -10.28 -8.45
CA LEU A 48 -11.81 -9.03 -7.73
C LEU A 48 -12.84 -8.75 -6.66
N GLU A 49 -14.13 -8.95 -6.98
CA GLU A 49 -15.25 -8.79 -6.06
C GLU A 49 -15.06 -9.59 -4.75
N ASN A 50 -14.68 -10.87 -4.89
CA ASN A 50 -14.41 -11.73 -3.74
C ASN A 50 -13.14 -11.30 -2.97
N ARG A 51 -12.08 -10.91 -3.69
CA ARG A 51 -10.83 -10.46 -3.07
C ARG A 51 -10.99 -9.15 -2.28
N MET A 52 -11.92 -8.29 -2.69
CA MET A 52 -12.26 -7.05 -1.96
C MET A 52 -13.11 -7.31 -0.70
N ARG A 53 -13.74 -8.46 -0.55
CA ARG A 53 -14.65 -8.75 0.57
C ARG A 53 -14.02 -8.50 1.95
N PHE A 54 -12.80 -8.98 2.19
CA PHE A 54 -12.14 -8.77 3.47
C PHE A 54 -11.82 -7.29 3.73
N MET A 55 -11.40 -6.55 2.71
CA MET A 55 -11.19 -5.10 2.80
C MET A 55 -12.48 -4.38 3.19
N ARG A 56 -13.60 -4.72 2.55
CA ARG A 56 -14.92 -4.13 2.89
C ARG A 56 -15.27 -4.36 4.35
N MET A 57 -15.16 -5.60 4.83
CA MET A 57 -15.42 -5.93 6.23
C MET A 57 -14.54 -5.13 7.19
N CYS A 58 -13.27 -4.89 6.84
CA CYS A 58 -12.39 -4.06 7.67
C CYS A 58 -12.81 -2.60 7.64
N LEU A 59 -13.16 -2.06 6.47
CA LEU A 59 -13.59 -0.66 6.32
C LEU A 59 -14.94 -0.41 6.99
N GLU A 60 -15.89 -1.35 6.94
CA GLU A 60 -17.16 -1.26 7.69
C GLU A 60 -16.90 -1.04 9.18
N GLU A 61 -16.09 -1.87 9.81
CA GLU A 61 -15.76 -1.78 11.24
C GLU A 61 -14.96 -0.48 11.58
N VAL A 62 -14.06 -0.06 10.69
CA VAL A 62 -13.29 1.17 10.86
C VAL A 62 -14.17 2.40 10.76
N MET A 63 -15.03 2.48 9.74
CA MET A 63 -15.90 3.64 9.52
C MET A 63 -16.98 3.75 10.59
N GLU A 64 -17.49 2.62 11.09
CA GLU A 64 -18.41 2.61 12.22
C GLU A 64 -17.74 3.18 13.48
N ALA A 65 -16.54 2.74 13.81
CA ALA A 65 -15.78 3.23 14.96
C ALA A 65 -15.38 4.71 14.78
N ALA A 66 -14.98 5.11 13.57
CA ALA A 66 -14.64 6.49 13.25
C ALA A 66 -15.84 7.44 13.40
N ALA A 67 -17.03 7.02 12.97
CA ALA A 67 -18.27 7.79 13.17
C ALA A 67 -18.60 8.01 14.67
N GLN A 68 -18.26 7.06 15.54
CA GLN A 68 -18.48 7.17 16.98
C GLN A 68 -17.45 8.07 17.68
N THR A 69 -16.22 8.14 17.16
CA THR A 69 -15.10 8.85 17.78
C THR A 69 -14.80 10.21 17.15
N GLY A 70 -15.29 10.46 15.93
CA GLY A 70 -14.92 11.63 15.13
C GLY A 70 -13.50 11.56 14.56
N THR A 71 -12.88 10.36 14.54
CA THR A 71 -11.52 10.13 14.02
C THR A 71 -11.52 10.12 12.49
N ALA A 72 -10.64 10.87 11.85
CA ALA A 72 -10.48 10.84 10.39
C ALA A 72 -9.85 9.52 9.92
N VAL A 73 -10.29 9.01 8.76
CA VAL A 73 -9.85 7.74 8.19
C VAL A 73 -9.12 7.95 6.87
N LEU A 74 -7.85 7.62 6.83
CA LEU A 74 -7.08 7.51 5.60
C LEU A 74 -6.89 6.03 5.24
N VAL A 75 -6.80 5.72 3.94
CA VAL A 75 -6.49 4.36 3.48
C VAL A 75 -5.28 4.39 2.57
N LYS A 76 -4.20 3.73 2.99
CA LYS A 76 -3.03 3.53 2.13
C LYS A 76 -3.27 2.36 1.19
N HIS A 77 -3.24 2.65 -0.11
CA HIS A 77 -3.51 1.69 -1.16
C HIS A 77 -2.40 1.65 -2.21
N ASN A 78 -2.11 0.45 -2.74
CA ASN A 78 -1.16 0.29 -3.84
C ASN A 78 -1.80 0.67 -5.17
N MET A 79 -1.17 1.55 -5.94
CA MET A 79 -1.52 1.77 -7.34
C MET A 79 -1.18 0.53 -8.20
N TYR A 80 -0.16 -0.22 -7.81
CA TYR A 80 0.22 -1.52 -8.39
C TYR A 80 1.18 -2.27 -7.45
N ASP A 81 1.30 -3.59 -7.62
CA ASP A 81 2.18 -4.41 -6.78
C ASP A 81 3.65 -4.41 -7.24
N GLY A 82 3.92 -4.03 -8.50
CA GLY A 82 5.28 -3.89 -9.03
C GLY A 82 5.92 -5.17 -9.56
N PHE A 83 5.14 -6.25 -9.74
CA PHE A 83 5.61 -7.51 -10.31
C PHE A 83 4.49 -8.25 -11.07
N LYS A 84 4.89 -9.14 -11.97
CA LYS A 84 3.95 -9.90 -12.81
C LYS A 84 3.02 -10.78 -11.98
N GLY A 85 1.73 -10.66 -12.22
CA GLY A 85 0.68 -11.43 -11.53
C GLY A 85 0.22 -10.82 -10.21
N GLY A 86 0.71 -9.64 -9.84
CA GLY A 86 0.16 -8.80 -8.80
C GLY A 86 -0.97 -7.91 -9.32
N ILE A 87 -1.42 -6.97 -8.48
CA ILE A 87 -2.40 -5.95 -8.85
C ILE A 87 -1.77 -4.98 -9.86
N GLU A 88 -2.50 -4.69 -10.93
CA GLU A 88 -2.18 -3.68 -11.95
C GLU A 88 -3.10 -2.46 -11.82
N ILE A 89 -2.72 -1.33 -12.43
CA ILE A 89 -3.44 -0.04 -12.28
C ILE A 89 -4.95 -0.14 -12.56
N PRO A 90 -5.44 -0.81 -13.62
CA PRO A 90 -6.88 -0.88 -13.88
C PRO A 90 -7.67 -1.51 -12.74
N GLU A 91 -7.18 -2.64 -12.22
CA GLU A 91 -7.80 -3.34 -11.09
C GLU A 91 -7.67 -2.53 -9.78
N SER A 92 -6.54 -1.85 -9.59
CA SER A 92 -6.31 -0.97 -8.45
C SER A 92 -7.25 0.24 -8.44
N LEU A 93 -7.60 0.80 -9.60
CA LEU A 93 -8.58 1.88 -9.71
C LEU A 93 -9.98 1.41 -9.28
N GLU A 94 -10.38 0.18 -9.60
CA GLU A 94 -11.65 -0.38 -9.12
C GLU A 94 -11.65 -0.52 -7.60
N ILE A 95 -10.54 -0.99 -7.02
CA ILE A 95 -10.37 -1.07 -5.56
C ILE A 95 -10.42 0.33 -4.92
N ALA A 96 -9.75 1.31 -5.50
CA ALA A 96 -9.72 2.68 -4.98
C ALA A 96 -11.12 3.34 -5.03
N ARG A 97 -11.90 3.13 -6.09
CA ARG A 97 -13.30 3.58 -6.15
C ARG A 97 -14.16 2.92 -5.09
N GLU A 98 -13.90 1.65 -4.80
CA GLU A 98 -14.60 0.97 -3.71
C GLU A 98 -14.24 1.54 -2.34
N ILE A 99 -12.96 1.84 -2.09
CA ILE A 99 -12.51 2.53 -0.86
C ILE A 99 -13.20 3.90 -0.74
N GLU A 100 -13.26 4.68 -1.82
CA GLU A 100 -13.93 5.99 -1.84
C GLU A 100 -15.41 5.89 -1.47
N ARG A 101 -16.12 4.83 -1.90
CA ARG A 101 -17.55 4.61 -1.57
C ARG A 101 -17.83 4.45 -0.08
N PHE A 102 -16.84 4.03 0.71
CA PHE A 102 -16.96 4.00 2.16
C PHE A 102 -16.94 5.38 2.81
N GLY A 103 -16.63 6.45 2.05
CA GLY A 103 -16.60 7.82 2.57
C GLY A 103 -15.37 8.11 3.42
N VAL A 104 -14.24 7.48 3.12
CA VAL A 104 -12.96 7.76 3.78
C VAL A 104 -12.52 9.21 3.53
N ASP A 105 -11.78 9.80 4.46
CA ASP A 105 -11.32 11.19 4.39
C ASP A 105 -10.20 11.40 3.36
N GLY A 106 -9.52 10.32 2.96
CA GLY A 106 -8.54 10.38 1.89
C GLY A 106 -7.88 9.02 1.59
N ILE A 107 -7.27 8.94 0.40
CA ILE A 107 -6.51 7.76 -0.04
C ILE A 107 -5.04 8.13 -0.20
N VAL A 108 -4.16 7.40 0.47
CA VAL A 108 -2.71 7.52 0.37
C VAL A 108 -2.23 6.60 -0.74
N LEU A 109 -1.83 7.18 -1.87
CA LEU A 109 -1.37 6.44 -3.05
C LEU A 109 0.08 5.98 -2.87
N SER A 110 0.29 4.68 -2.98
CA SER A 110 1.61 4.06 -2.90
C SER A 110 1.73 2.92 -3.91
N GLY A 111 2.78 2.13 -3.86
CA GLY A 111 2.94 0.99 -4.75
C GLY A 111 4.03 0.04 -4.27
N GLY A 112 4.08 -1.14 -4.88
CA GLY A 112 5.07 -2.16 -4.54
C GLY A 112 4.59 -3.16 -3.49
N PHE A 113 5.42 -4.17 -3.27
CA PHE A 113 5.10 -5.30 -2.41
C PHE A 113 6.37 -5.73 -1.67
N VAL A 114 6.41 -5.59 -0.36
CA VAL A 114 7.65 -5.70 0.45
C VAL A 114 8.40 -7.01 0.22
N SER A 115 7.70 -8.14 0.11
CA SER A 115 8.34 -9.45 -0.07
C SER A 115 8.76 -9.78 -1.51
N LYS A 116 8.27 -9.04 -2.53
CA LYS A 116 8.49 -9.33 -3.95
C LYS A 116 9.13 -8.18 -4.73
N ALA A 117 8.71 -6.97 -4.46
CA ALA A 117 9.16 -5.77 -5.14
C ALA A 117 9.44 -4.62 -4.15
N PRO A 118 10.29 -4.83 -3.12
CA PRO A 118 10.55 -3.80 -2.11
C PRO A 118 11.11 -2.53 -2.74
N MET A 119 11.91 -2.67 -3.78
CA MET A 119 12.53 -1.53 -4.47
C MET A 119 11.55 -0.74 -5.36
N ALA A 120 10.34 -1.21 -5.56
CA ALA A 120 9.29 -0.40 -6.19
C ALA A 120 8.80 0.72 -5.26
N VAL A 121 8.84 0.48 -3.94
CA VAL A 121 8.52 1.45 -2.89
C VAL A 121 9.76 2.24 -2.46
N MET A 122 10.86 1.53 -2.22
CA MET A 122 12.13 2.08 -1.75
C MET A 122 13.07 2.27 -2.94
N ARG A 123 12.98 3.41 -3.61
CA ARG A 123 13.85 3.73 -4.75
C ARG A 123 15.22 4.21 -4.31
N GLY A 124 16.25 3.92 -5.11
CA GLY A 124 17.62 4.32 -4.84
C GLY A 124 18.58 3.13 -4.69
N LEU A 125 19.67 3.36 -3.99
CA LEU A 125 20.68 2.33 -3.77
C LEU A 125 20.16 1.23 -2.84
N ILE A 126 20.34 -0.01 -3.26
CA ILE A 126 19.99 -1.18 -2.44
C ILE A 126 20.91 -1.22 -1.22
N PRO A 127 20.38 -1.28 0.01
CA PRO A 127 21.20 -1.35 1.23
C PRO A 127 21.77 -2.77 1.45
N ILE A 128 22.54 -3.27 0.48
CA ILE A 128 23.06 -4.65 0.45
C ILE A 128 23.87 -5.00 1.69
N TYR A 129 24.68 -4.06 2.18
CA TYR A 129 25.47 -4.28 3.40
C TYR A 129 24.56 -4.49 4.61
N THR A 130 23.53 -3.66 4.78
CA THR A 130 22.57 -3.79 5.87
C THR A 130 21.78 -5.10 5.76
N MET A 131 21.26 -5.42 4.56
CA MET A 131 20.56 -6.68 4.32
C MET A 131 21.44 -7.89 4.63
N SER A 132 22.69 -7.85 4.21
CA SER A 132 23.64 -8.93 4.49
C SER A 132 23.98 -9.07 5.97
N TYR A 133 24.05 -7.96 6.71
CA TYR A 133 24.39 -7.96 8.13
C TYR A 133 23.37 -8.74 8.98
N TYR A 134 22.08 -8.59 8.68
CA TYR A 134 20.99 -9.29 9.37
C TYR A 134 20.71 -10.70 8.84
N SER A 135 21.50 -11.15 7.84
CA SER A 135 21.36 -12.49 7.27
C SER A 135 22.27 -13.50 7.96
N PRO A 136 21.91 -14.80 7.97
CA PRO A 136 22.80 -15.86 8.43
C PRO A 136 24.19 -15.80 7.77
N LEU A 137 25.23 -16.20 8.48
CA LEU A 137 26.63 -16.09 8.01
C LEU A 137 26.86 -16.66 6.61
N TRP A 138 26.30 -17.83 6.32
CA TRP A 138 26.43 -18.49 5.01
C TRP A 138 25.75 -17.72 3.86
N LEU A 139 24.69 -16.97 4.16
CA LEU A 139 23.96 -16.16 3.17
C LEU A 139 24.57 -14.77 2.99
N ARG A 140 25.31 -14.27 3.98
CA ARG A 140 25.88 -12.92 4.01
C ARG A 140 26.79 -12.63 2.82
N TYR A 141 27.71 -13.54 2.53
CA TYR A 141 28.64 -13.39 1.39
C TYR A 141 27.90 -13.52 0.05
N PHE A 142 26.95 -14.42 -0.04
CA PHE A 142 26.11 -14.56 -1.23
C PHE A 142 25.31 -13.28 -1.53
N ILE A 143 24.65 -12.70 -0.52
CA ILE A 143 23.91 -11.44 -0.69
C ILE A 143 24.84 -10.30 -1.12
N ARG A 144 26.04 -10.20 -0.57
CA ARG A 144 27.00 -9.15 -0.94
C ARG A 144 27.50 -9.28 -2.38
N TRP A 145 27.72 -10.50 -2.85
CA TRP A 145 28.28 -10.76 -4.18
C TRP A 145 27.20 -10.83 -5.26
N CYS A 146 26.11 -11.52 -5.03
CA CYS A 146 25.07 -11.76 -6.01
C CYS A 146 23.90 -10.77 -5.91
N GLY A 147 23.66 -10.15 -4.73
CA GLY A 147 22.57 -9.24 -4.49
C GLY A 147 22.45 -8.09 -5.49
N PRO A 148 23.55 -7.38 -5.86
CA PRO A 148 23.48 -6.30 -6.86
C PRO A 148 22.94 -6.74 -8.22
N TRP A 149 23.13 -8.00 -8.59
CA TRP A 149 22.70 -8.56 -9.88
C TRP A 149 21.32 -9.21 -9.83
N MET A 150 20.93 -9.71 -8.65
CA MET A 150 19.67 -10.45 -8.48
C MET A 150 18.50 -9.54 -8.11
N ILE A 151 18.76 -8.46 -7.40
CA ILE A 151 17.71 -7.55 -6.94
C ILE A 151 17.54 -6.46 -7.98
N ARG A 152 16.33 -6.37 -8.57
CA ARG A 152 16.02 -5.30 -9.52
C ARG A 152 16.15 -3.95 -8.83
N GLN A 153 17.03 -3.11 -9.37
CA GLN A 153 17.24 -1.75 -8.91
C GLN A 153 16.23 -0.82 -9.57
N PHE A 154 15.73 0.14 -8.82
CA PHE A 154 14.96 1.26 -9.32
C PHE A 154 15.71 2.53 -8.94
N PRO A 155 16.35 3.23 -9.90
CA PRO A 155 17.03 4.49 -9.59
C PRO A 155 16.05 5.47 -8.96
N PHE A 156 16.56 6.29 -8.06
CA PHE A 156 15.75 7.36 -7.49
C PHE A 156 15.52 8.42 -8.58
N GLU A 157 14.25 8.71 -8.80
CA GLU A 157 13.77 9.83 -9.59
C GLU A 157 12.75 10.56 -8.73
N GLU A 158 12.83 11.88 -8.65
CA GLU A 158 11.85 12.63 -7.88
C GLU A 158 10.46 12.49 -8.49
N CYS A 159 9.44 12.39 -7.65
CA CYS A 159 8.04 12.21 -8.07
C CYS A 159 7.78 10.91 -8.88
N TYR A 160 8.48 9.83 -8.60
CA TYR A 160 8.44 8.60 -9.41
C TYR A 160 7.05 7.90 -9.51
N PHE A 161 6.08 8.27 -8.71
CA PHE A 161 4.70 7.78 -8.79
C PHE A 161 3.73 8.82 -9.39
N LEU A 162 4.19 10.00 -9.76
CA LEU A 162 3.31 11.11 -10.11
C LEU A 162 2.41 10.80 -11.32
N GLU A 163 2.98 10.22 -12.38
CA GLU A 163 2.21 9.90 -13.58
C GLU A 163 1.14 8.82 -13.33
N ASP A 164 1.39 7.90 -12.42
CA ASP A 164 0.40 6.93 -12.01
C ASP A 164 -0.64 7.56 -11.09
N ALA A 165 -0.24 8.40 -10.14
CA ALA A 165 -1.15 9.12 -9.25
C ALA A 165 -2.13 10.03 -10.00
N LYS A 166 -1.71 10.67 -11.11
CA LYS A 166 -2.59 11.46 -11.98
C LYS A 166 -3.75 10.66 -12.55
N LYS A 167 -3.56 9.36 -12.84
CA LYS A 167 -4.64 8.46 -13.30
C LYS A 167 -5.71 8.30 -12.23
N PHE A 168 -5.28 8.13 -10.96
CA PHE A 168 -6.20 8.06 -9.82
C PHE A 168 -6.90 9.40 -9.58
N ARG A 169 -6.18 10.51 -9.69
CA ARG A 169 -6.77 11.85 -9.54
C ARG A 169 -7.87 12.13 -10.56
N GLY A 170 -7.74 11.61 -11.77
CA GLY A 170 -8.78 11.73 -12.82
C GLY A 170 -10.06 10.93 -12.55
N GLU A 171 -10.00 9.91 -11.69
CA GLU A 171 -11.08 8.96 -11.44
C GLU A 171 -11.74 9.09 -10.06
N LEU A 172 -11.02 9.66 -9.09
CA LEU A 172 -11.46 9.77 -7.70
C LEU A 172 -11.75 11.21 -7.33
N LYS A 173 -12.72 11.41 -6.43
CA LYS A 173 -13.15 12.73 -5.93
C LYS A 173 -12.61 13.03 -4.55
N CYS A 174 -12.34 11.99 -3.74
CA CYS A 174 -11.81 12.15 -2.39
C CYS A 174 -10.39 12.78 -2.40
N PRO A 175 -9.95 13.36 -1.31
CA PRO A 175 -8.56 13.81 -1.14
C PRO A 175 -7.58 12.68 -1.40
N LEU A 176 -6.52 12.97 -2.17
CA LEU A 176 -5.44 12.04 -2.43
C LEU A 176 -4.16 12.55 -1.77
N VAL A 177 -3.48 11.66 -1.06
CA VAL A 177 -2.16 11.93 -0.48
C VAL A 177 -1.13 11.24 -1.35
N TYR A 178 -0.23 12.02 -1.92
CA TYR A 178 0.84 11.51 -2.76
C TYR A 178 2.05 11.08 -1.92
N VAL A 179 2.54 9.88 -2.14
CA VAL A 179 3.79 9.36 -1.58
C VAL A 179 4.65 8.84 -2.73
N GLY A 180 5.83 9.43 -2.95
CA GLY A 180 6.66 9.00 -4.08
C GLY A 180 7.89 9.87 -4.35
N GLY A 181 8.79 10.01 -3.35
CA GLY A 181 10.10 10.63 -3.54
C GLY A 181 10.08 12.15 -3.70
N LEU A 182 9.22 12.83 -2.95
CA LEU A 182 9.24 14.29 -2.84
C LEU A 182 10.41 14.70 -1.93
N VAL A 183 11.39 15.42 -2.47
CA VAL A 183 12.58 15.88 -1.73
C VAL A 183 12.90 17.35 -1.97
N SER A 184 12.32 17.98 -2.99
CA SER A 184 12.51 19.39 -3.30
C SER A 184 11.19 20.16 -3.30
N ARG A 185 11.28 21.49 -3.18
CA ARG A 185 10.12 22.37 -3.33
C ARG A 185 9.51 22.27 -4.72
N GLU A 186 10.37 22.19 -5.76
CA GLU A 186 9.93 22.03 -7.15
C GLU A 186 9.15 20.72 -7.33
N GLY A 187 9.60 19.62 -6.69
CA GLY A 187 8.87 18.35 -6.69
C GLY A 187 7.51 18.45 -6.03
N ILE A 188 7.41 19.17 -4.91
CA ILE A 188 6.13 19.42 -4.22
C ILE A 188 5.18 20.26 -5.09
N ASP A 189 5.70 21.31 -5.74
CA ASP A 189 4.89 22.20 -6.60
C ASP A 189 4.41 21.48 -7.89
N ARG A 190 5.06 20.38 -8.27
CA ARG A 190 4.65 19.51 -9.41
C ARG A 190 3.60 18.47 -9.04
N ALA A 191 3.55 18.04 -7.80
CA ALA A 191 2.69 16.96 -7.33
C ALA A 191 1.30 17.45 -6.91
#